data_44400c467836989cad1b174ab895fe10
#
_entry.id   44400c467836989cad1b174ab895fe10
#
_cell.length_a   1.000
_cell.length_b   1.000
_cell.length_c   1.000
_cell.angle_alpha   90.00
_cell.angle_beta   90.00
_cell.angle_gamma   90.00
#
_symmetry.space_group_name_H-M   'P 1'
#
loop_
_entity.id
_entity.type
_entity.pdbx_description
1 polymer ?
#
loop_
_entity_poly.entity_id
_entity_poly.type
_entity_poly.pdbx_seq_one_letter_code
_entity_poly.pdbx_strand_id
1 'polypeptide(L)'
;MPVIIDLRPDIEEYIKKHGLSKKWGKSKRLFENNPSHPSLNTELLEPKHRLIYSFRIDKKYRAIFISLPKDKIEIITVTKHYRK
;
A
#
# COMPACT_ATOMS: atom_id res chain seq x y z
N MET A 1 7.83 -13.93 -3.49
CA MET A 1 7.78 -12.61 -2.87
C MET A 1 6.83 -11.72 -3.64
N PRO A 2 5.95 -10.97 -2.98
CA PRO A 2 5.01 -10.12 -3.70
C PRO A 2 5.75 -8.98 -4.41
N VAL A 3 5.25 -8.63 -5.58
CA VAL A 3 5.81 -7.53 -6.38
C VAL A 3 4.71 -6.50 -6.59
N ILE A 4 4.97 -5.26 -6.20
CA ILE A 4 4.04 -4.17 -6.43
C ILE A 4 4.22 -3.71 -7.87
N ILE A 5 3.14 -3.80 -8.67
CA ILE A 5 3.20 -3.37 -10.07
C ILE A 5 3.24 -1.84 -10.13
N ASP A 6 3.58 -1.31 -11.29
CA ASP A 6 3.69 0.13 -11.48
C ASP A 6 2.41 0.85 -11.04
N LEU A 7 2.59 1.97 -10.36
CA LEU A 7 1.47 2.77 -9.90
C LEU A 7 0.77 3.45 -11.08
N ARG A 8 -0.55 3.61 -10.96
CA ARG A 8 -1.28 4.42 -11.92
C ARG A 8 -0.80 5.87 -11.80
N PRO A 9 -0.85 6.63 -12.91
CA PRO A 9 -0.38 8.03 -12.88
C PRO A 9 -1.01 8.90 -11.80
N ASP A 10 -2.30 8.72 -11.53
CA ASP A 10 -3.00 9.51 -10.52
C ASP A 10 -2.48 9.22 -9.11
N ILE A 11 -2.16 7.95 -8.84
CA ILE A 11 -1.63 7.55 -7.54
C ILE A 11 -0.21 8.08 -7.37
N GLU A 12 0.60 7.95 -8.42
CA GLU A 12 1.97 8.45 -8.39
C GLU A 12 1.99 9.95 -8.14
N GLU A 13 1.10 10.68 -8.80
CA GLU A 13 1.01 12.13 -8.61
C GLU A 13 0.59 12.48 -7.18
N TYR A 14 -0.36 11.72 -6.63
CA TYR A 14 -0.78 11.92 -5.25
C TYR A 14 0.40 11.79 -4.28
N ILE A 15 1.19 10.76 -4.47
CA ILE A 15 2.36 10.50 -3.62
C ILE A 15 3.35 11.66 -3.71
N LYS A 16 3.62 12.15 -4.92
CA LYS A 16 4.52 13.28 -5.12
C LYS A 16 3.96 14.56 -4.50
N LYS A 17 2.69 14.81 -4.73
CA LYS A 17 2.03 16.02 -4.24
C LYS A 17 2.06 16.14 -2.72
N HIS A 18 1.96 15.01 -2.04
CA HIS A 18 1.94 14.99 -0.58
C HIS A 18 3.31 14.73 0.03
N GLY A 19 4.36 14.79 -0.78
CA GLY A 19 5.73 14.63 -0.29
C GLY A 19 6.02 13.24 0.25
N LEU A 20 5.38 12.21 -0.29
CA LEU A 20 5.49 10.86 0.22
C LEU A 20 6.47 9.98 -0.55
N SER A 21 7.11 10.50 -1.59
CA SER A 21 7.95 9.68 -2.48
C SER A 21 8.99 8.85 -1.74
N LYS A 22 9.68 9.47 -0.80
CA LYS A 22 10.74 8.79 -0.04
C LYS A 22 10.15 7.72 0.88
N LYS A 23 9.09 8.06 1.58
CA LYS A 23 8.42 7.13 2.49
C LYS A 23 7.77 5.99 1.73
N TRP A 24 7.20 6.29 0.58
CA TRP A 24 6.63 5.27 -0.29
C TRP A 24 7.69 4.27 -0.74
N GLY A 25 8.85 4.75 -1.18
CA GLY A 25 9.94 3.87 -1.60
C GLY A 25 10.37 2.92 -0.50
N LYS A 26 10.47 3.44 0.72
CA LYS A 26 10.84 2.63 1.88
C LYS A 26 9.77 1.58 2.20
N SER A 27 8.51 1.99 2.22
CA SER A 27 7.40 1.09 2.52
C SER A 27 7.26 0.01 1.46
N LYS A 28 7.45 0.38 0.21
CA LYS A 28 7.39 -0.57 -0.90
C LYS A 28 8.46 -1.66 -0.73
N ARG A 29 9.68 -1.27 -0.42
CA ARG A 29 10.76 -2.24 -0.21
C ARG A 29 10.48 -3.16 0.96
N LEU A 30 10.00 -2.60 2.07
CA LEU A 30 9.64 -3.41 3.23
C LEU A 30 8.57 -4.43 2.89
N PHE A 31 7.53 -3.97 2.20
CA PHE A 31 6.42 -4.83 1.83
C PHE A 31 6.87 -5.97 0.91
N GLU A 32 7.67 -5.64 -0.10
CA GLU A 32 8.14 -6.65 -1.04
C GLU A 32 9.06 -7.68 -0.39
N ASN A 33 9.80 -7.26 0.63
CA ASN A 33 10.67 -8.19 1.37
C ASN A 33 9.90 -8.97 2.42
N ASN A 34 8.98 -8.33 3.11
CA ASN A 34 8.24 -8.97 4.19
C ASN A 34 6.90 -8.25 4.40
N PRO A 35 5.84 -8.71 3.71
CA PRO A 35 4.51 -8.08 3.84
C PRO A 35 3.98 -8.03 5.27
N SER A 36 4.47 -8.91 6.13
CA SER A 36 4.04 -8.98 7.52
C SER A 36 4.89 -8.14 8.46
N HIS A 37 5.80 -7.33 7.91
CA HIS A 37 6.67 -6.51 8.75
C HIS A 37 5.82 -5.62 9.67
N PRO A 38 6.12 -5.59 10.99
CA PRO A 38 5.29 -4.84 11.94
C PRO A 38 5.11 -3.37 11.61
N SER A 39 6.13 -2.73 11.03
CA SER A 39 6.05 -1.31 10.68
C SER A 39 4.99 -1.01 9.64
N LEU A 40 4.61 -1.99 8.83
CA LEU A 40 3.61 -1.81 7.78
C LEU A 40 2.19 -1.89 8.32
N ASN A 41 2.00 -2.59 9.44
CA ASN A 41 0.68 -2.79 10.00
C ASN A 41 -0.34 -3.18 8.94
N THR A 42 0.01 -4.21 8.16
CA THR A 42 -0.83 -4.70 7.07
C THR A 42 -2.14 -5.25 7.60
N GLU A 43 -3.26 -4.82 7.02
CA GLU A 43 -4.59 -5.20 7.48
C GLU A 43 -5.48 -5.60 6.33
N LEU A 44 -6.38 -6.56 6.62
CA LEU A 44 -7.47 -6.90 5.71
C LEU A 44 -8.66 -6.02 6.07
N LEU A 45 -9.14 -5.22 5.12
CA LEU A 45 -10.20 -4.26 5.37
C LEU A 45 -11.59 -4.91 5.31
N GLU A 46 -12.54 -4.26 5.99
CA GLU A 46 -13.95 -4.68 5.94
C GLU A 46 -14.61 -4.18 4.65
N PRO A 47 -15.53 -4.94 4.04
CA PRO A 47 -15.87 -6.32 4.39
C PRO A 47 -14.79 -7.28 3.91
N LYS A 48 -14.46 -8.26 4.73
CA LYS A 48 -13.32 -9.14 4.49
C LYS A 48 -13.40 -9.93 3.19
N HIS A 49 -14.60 -10.25 2.74
CA HIS A 49 -14.77 -11.06 1.53
C HIS A 49 -14.29 -10.34 0.26
N ARG A 50 -14.11 -9.02 0.30
CA ARG A 50 -13.61 -8.28 -0.86
C ARG A 50 -12.12 -8.40 -1.03
N LEU A 51 -11.40 -8.90 -0.04
CA LEU A 51 -9.95 -9.09 -0.07
C LEU A 51 -9.20 -7.82 -0.45
N ILE A 52 -9.60 -6.71 0.16
CA ILE A 52 -8.91 -5.43 0.01
C ILE A 52 -8.09 -5.20 1.26
N TYR A 53 -6.83 -4.87 1.07
CA TYR A 53 -5.86 -4.73 2.16
C TYR A 53 -5.29 -3.33 2.21
N SER A 54 -4.62 -3.03 3.32
CA SER A 54 -3.85 -1.79 3.40
C SER A 54 -2.55 -2.02 4.12
N PHE A 55 -1.53 -1.19 3.80
CA PHE A 55 -0.33 -1.13 4.64
C PHE A 55 0.06 0.33 4.84
N ARG A 56 0.82 0.56 5.92
CA ARG A 56 1.21 1.90 6.31
C ARG A 56 2.35 2.45 5.45
N ILE A 57 2.18 3.65 4.92
CA ILE A 57 3.26 4.38 4.28
C ILE A 57 3.98 5.22 5.34
N ASP A 58 3.20 5.93 6.17
CA ASP A 58 3.71 6.66 7.33
C ASP A 58 2.59 6.80 8.35
N LYS A 59 2.76 7.67 9.34
CA LYS A 59 1.77 7.82 10.42
C LYS A 59 0.40 8.27 9.91
N LYS A 60 0.36 8.99 8.80
CA LYS A 60 -0.88 9.58 8.28
C LYS A 60 -1.45 8.87 7.07
N TYR A 61 -0.62 8.19 6.30
CA TYR A 61 -1.03 7.66 5.00
C TYR A 61 -0.91 6.16 4.92
N ARG A 62 -1.86 5.55 4.23
CA ARG A 62 -1.86 4.11 3.99
C ARG A 62 -2.10 3.83 2.52
N ALA A 63 -1.48 2.78 2.01
CA ALA A 63 -1.71 2.31 0.66
C ALA A 63 -2.77 1.22 0.70
N ILE A 64 -3.77 1.34 -0.15
CA ILE A 64 -4.84 0.35 -0.26
C ILE A 64 -4.53 -0.51 -1.48
N PHE A 65 -4.56 -1.82 -1.30
CA PHE A 65 -4.12 -2.70 -2.39
C PHE A 65 -4.95 -3.98 -2.50
N ILE A 66 -4.85 -4.61 -3.65
CA ILE A 66 -5.42 -5.93 -3.89
C ILE A 66 -4.32 -6.85 -4.39
N SER A 67 -4.53 -8.15 -4.20
CA SER A 67 -3.60 -9.18 -4.65
C SER A 67 -4.04 -9.69 -6.01
N LEU A 68 -3.11 -9.74 -6.95
CA LEU A 68 -3.35 -10.26 -8.29
C LEU A 68 -2.68 -11.62 -8.44
N PRO A 69 -3.03 -12.38 -9.50
CA PRO A 69 -2.36 -13.65 -9.76
C PRO A 69 -0.85 -13.49 -9.87
N LYS A 70 -0.13 -14.58 -9.61
CA LYS A 70 1.33 -14.65 -9.72
C LYS A 70 2.06 -13.73 -8.73
N ASP A 71 1.45 -13.58 -7.56
CA ASP A 71 2.08 -12.83 -6.46
C ASP A 71 2.34 -11.37 -6.81
N LYS A 72 1.44 -10.76 -7.59
CA LYS A 72 1.51 -9.35 -7.92
C LYS A 72 0.53 -8.56 -7.08
N ILE A 73 0.89 -7.33 -6.79
CA ILE A 73 0.10 -6.44 -5.94
C ILE A 73 -0.23 -5.17 -6.73
N GLU A 74 -1.49 -4.80 -6.73
CA GLU A 74 -1.91 -3.54 -7.35
C GLU A 74 -2.34 -2.56 -6.27
N ILE A 75 -1.73 -1.38 -6.26
CA ILE A 75 -2.13 -0.30 -5.36
C ILE A 75 -3.32 0.40 -6.01
N ILE A 76 -4.46 0.36 -5.36
CA ILE A 76 -5.67 0.95 -5.94
C ILE A 76 -5.90 2.38 -5.48
N THR A 77 -5.36 2.75 -4.33
CA THR A 77 -5.42 4.15 -3.89
C THR A 77 -4.48 4.34 -2.70
N VAL A 78 -4.21 5.60 -2.39
CA VAL A 78 -3.50 5.99 -1.18
C VAL A 78 -4.41 6.94 -0.43
N THR A 79 -4.61 6.71 0.84
CA THR A 79 -5.51 7.51 1.64
C THR A 79 -4.84 8.02 2.90
N LYS A 80 -5.30 9.19 3.34
CA LYS A 80 -4.84 9.76 4.59
C LYS A 80 -5.53 9.03 5.72
N HIS A 81 -4.75 8.67 6.73
CA HIS A 81 -5.18 8.00 7.95
C HIS A 81 -6.58 7.36 7.92
N TYR A 82 -6.62 6.08 7.58
CA TYR A 82 -7.87 5.35 7.57
C TYR A 82 -8.36 5.14 9.01
N ARG A 83 -9.57 5.58 9.28
CA ARG A 83 -10.22 5.36 10.55
C ARG A 83 -11.52 4.61 10.36
N LYS A 84 -11.75 3.67 11.24
CA LYS A 84 -13.04 3.01 11.27
C LYS A 84 -14.08 3.89 11.96
#